data_b13fdf2fe2ba37b28b1e84551f23ba69
#
_entry.id   b13fdf2fe2ba37b28b1e84551f23ba69
#
_cell.length_a   1.000
_cell.length_b   1.000
_cell.length_c   1.000
_cell.angle_alpha   90.00
_cell.angle_beta   90.00
_cell.angle_gamma   90.00
#
_symmetry.space_group_name_H-M   'P 1'
#
loop_
_entity.id
_entity.type
_entity.pdbx_description
1 polymer ?
#
loop_
_entity_poly.entity_id
_entity_poly.type
_entity_poly.pdbx_seq_one_letter_code
_entity_poly.pdbx_strand_id
1 'polypeptide(L)'
;MKTYLCVFSCLLGSVFAVSAQEVKFEEYDLDNGMHVILHQDNTAPVVTTSVMYHVGAKDENPERTGFAHFFEHLLFEGIVNIPKGEWFTIVTSNGGSNNANTTDDRTYYYEVFPSNNVELGIWMESERLLHPVINQEGVDTQNEVVKEEKRLRVDNSPYGKFLENVKLHMFKKHPYKGTTIGKMEHLDAATLEEFQAFNKKYYVPNNATLVIAGDIDVPAVKKMIEDYFGPIPRGEDIVRDFPKEDPITEPIRAKAYDANIQIPAIMAAYRTSSFKDRDSYVLDMVSTYLSDGKTSKLYKKLVDDKKIALQAGAINLSQEDYGIYILFGLPLGDTSLDTLVEEMDEEIEKLKSELISERDYQKIQNKFENDFVSSNSSVEGIANSLARYHMLYGDTNLINNQIDIYRSITREEIKAVANKYLNADQRLLLEYLPESAQE
;
A
#
# COMPACT_ATOMS: atom_id res chain seq x y z
N MET A 1 39.07 -67.43 -6.74
CA MET A 1 39.29 -66.07 -6.19
C MET A 1 38.75 -65.08 -7.19
N LYS A 2 37.57 -64.49 -6.90
CA LYS A 2 36.97 -63.41 -7.70
C LYS A 2 36.96 -62.17 -6.83
N THR A 3 37.77 -61.19 -7.23
CA THR A 3 37.94 -59.91 -6.55
C THR A 3 36.78 -58.97 -7.00
N TYR A 4 35.90 -58.56 -6.08
CA TYR A 4 34.88 -57.57 -6.33
C TYR A 4 35.45 -56.17 -6.06
N LEU A 5 35.53 -55.37 -7.09
CA LEU A 5 35.91 -53.94 -7.02
C LEU A 5 34.64 -53.14 -6.69
N CYS A 6 34.54 -52.63 -5.46
CA CYS A 6 33.49 -51.66 -5.09
C CYS A 6 33.87 -50.27 -5.60
N VAL A 7 33.13 -49.78 -6.62
CA VAL A 7 33.22 -48.40 -7.06
C VAL A 7 32.30 -47.56 -6.14
N PHE A 8 32.92 -46.76 -5.28
CA PHE A 8 32.22 -45.79 -4.42
C PHE A 8 31.99 -44.52 -5.27
N SER A 9 30.79 -44.34 -5.79
CA SER A 9 30.41 -43.15 -6.54
C SER A 9 30.04 -42.04 -5.54
N CYS A 10 30.95 -41.09 -5.34
CA CYS A 10 30.64 -39.85 -4.61
C CYS A 10 29.72 -38.96 -5.45
N LEU A 11 28.42 -38.98 -5.16
CA LEU A 11 27.51 -37.94 -5.61
C LEU A 11 27.86 -36.64 -4.83
N LEU A 12 28.62 -35.78 -5.46
CA LEU A 12 28.69 -34.37 -5.07
C LEU A 12 27.34 -33.73 -5.41
N GLY A 13 26.47 -33.59 -4.41
CA GLY A 13 25.29 -32.74 -4.49
C GLY A 13 25.73 -31.30 -4.64
N SER A 14 25.69 -30.78 -5.87
CA SER A 14 25.80 -29.34 -6.11
C SER A 14 24.57 -28.70 -5.51
N VAL A 15 24.71 -28.06 -4.35
CA VAL A 15 23.72 -27.12 -3.82
C VAL A 15 23.78 -25.91 -4.75
N PHE A 16 22.89 -25.86 -5.73
CA PHE A 16 22.62 -24.61 -6.42
C PHE A 16 21.98 -23.70 -5.38
N ALA A 17 22.75 -22.77 -4.82
CA ALA A 17 22.18 -21.60 -4.18
C ALA A 17 21.43 -20.83 -5.28
N VAL A 18 20.11 -20.91 -5.27
CA VAL A 18 19.27 -20.00 -6.03
C VAL A 18 19.47 -18.64 -5.37
N SER A 19 20.42 -17.87 -5.86
CA SER A 19 20.52 -16.45 -5.54
C SER A 19 19.31 -15.78 -6.20
N ALA A 20 18.47 -15.11 -5.43
CA ALA A 20 17.48 -14.20 -6.00
C ALA A 20 18.25 -13.23 -6.93
N GLN A 21 17.74 -13.02 -8.13
CA GLN A 21 18.38 -12.12 -9.09
C GLN A 21 18.37 -10.70 -8.48
N GLU A 22 19.54 -10.13 -8.28
CA GLU A 22 19.70 -8.77 -7.78
C GLU A 22 19.10 -7.78 -8.79
N VAL A 23 18.21 -6.91 -8.33
CA VAL A 23 17.68 -5.80 -9.13
C VAL A 23 18.73 -4.70 -9.16
N LYS A 24 19.39 -4.54 -10.30
CA LYS A 24 20.39 -3.49 -10.53
C LYS A 24 19.70 -2.20 -10.97
N PHE A 25 20.08 -1.09 -10.37
CA PHE A 25 19.55 0.22 -10.74
C PHE A 25 20.63 1.28 -10.63
N GLU A 26 20.39 2.41 -11.31
CA GLU A 26 21.15 3.65 -11.14
C GLU A 26 20.20 4.71 -10.62
N GLU A 27 20.65 5.56 -9.69
CA GLU A 27 19.86 6.67 -9.18
C GLU A 27 20.66 7.96 -9.10
N TYR A 28 19.98 9.09 -9.30
CA TYR A 28 20.55 10.44 -9.26
C TYR A 28 19.47 11.50 -9.11
N ASP A 29 19.87 12.71 -8.71
CA ASP A 29 18.96 13.85 -8.62
C ASP A 29 19.17 14.80 -9.80
N LEU A 30 18.07 15.36 -10.35
CA LEU A 30 18.12 16.51 -11.24
C LEU A 30 18.33 17.81 -10.45
N ASP A 31 18.82 18.86 -11.11
CA ASP A 31 19.05 20.18 -10.50
C ASP A 31 17.77 20.77 -9.87
N ASN A 32 16.59 20.42 -10.38
CA ASN A 32 15.31 20.83 -9.82
C ASN A 32 14.85 19.99 -8.60
N GLY A 33 15.66 19.00 -8.20
CA GLY A 33 15.42 18.16 -7.03
C GLY A 33 14.54 16.94 -7.27
N MET A 34 14.19 16.62 -8.53
CA MET A 34 13.53 15.35 -8.84
C MET A 34 14.53 14.20 -8.68
N HIS A 35 14.15 13.19 -7.92
CA HIS A 35 14.93 11.96 -7.83
C HIS A 35 14.58 11.02 -8.96
N VAL A 36 15.59 10.47 -9.63
CA VAL A 36 15.47 9.59 -10.80
C VAL A 36 16.09 8.23 -10.51
N ILE A 37 15.35 7.17 -10.81
CA ILE A 37 15.84 5.79 -10.71
C ILE A 37 15.67 5.10 -12.07
N LEU A 38 16.74 4.45 -12.55
CA LEU A 38 16.76 3.72 -13.81
C LEU A 38 17.08 2.25 -13.57
N HIS A 39 16.22 1.36 -14.05
CA HIS A 39 16.46 -0.07 -14.04
C HIS A 39 16.44 -0.62 -15.46
N GLN A 40 17.59 -1.11 -15.95
CA GLN A 40 17.69 -1.74 -17.26
C GLN A 40 17.45 -3.24 -17.18
N ASP A 41 16.42 -3.71 -17.88
CA ASP A 41 16.13 -5.12 -18.09
C ASP A 41 15.66 -5.35 -19.53
N ASN A 42 16.57 -5.87 -20.38
CA ASN A 42 16.32 -6.12 -21.80
C ASN A 42 15.75 -7.54 -22.07
N THR A 43 15.21 -8.21 -21.07
CA THR A 43 14.66 -9.58 -21.21
C THR A 43 13.33 -9.60 -21.97
N ALA A 44 12.57 -8.49 -21.91
CA ALA A 44 11.32 -8.31 -22.64
C ALA A 44 11.27 -6.89 -23.23
N PRO A 45 10.69 -6.68 -24.44
CA PRO A 45 10.66 -5.38 -25.11
C PRO A 45 9.56 -4.46 -24.54
N VAL A 46 9.58 -4.23 -23.23
CA VAL A 46 8.62 -3.40 -22.50
C VAL A 46 9.34 -2.45 -21.55
N VAL A 47 8.75 -1.29 -21.31
CA VAL A 47 9.25 -0.28 -20.38
C VAL A 47 8.12 0.29 -19.56
N THR A 48 8.38 0.55 -18.29
CA THR A 48 7.51 1.29 -17.38
C THR A 48 8.11 2.67 -17.15
N THR A 49 7.30 3.71 -17.37
CA THR A 49 7.54 5.07 -16.89
C THR A 49 6.61 5.34 -15.75
N SER A 50 7.13 5.81 -14.62
CA SER A 50 6.29 6.07 -13.45
C SER A 50 6.78 7.25 -12.63
N VAL A 51 5.83 7.98 -12.04
CA VAL A 51 6.10 9.08 -11.11
C VAL A 51 5.34 8.84 -9.81
N MET A 52 6.07 8.83 -8.71
CA MET A 52 5.49 8.80 -7.37
C MET A 52 5.64 10.18 -6.73
N TYR A 53 4.53 10.75 -6.27
CA TYR A 53 4.51 12.00 -5.53
C TYR A 53 4.33 11.70 -4.05
N HIS A 54 5.17 12.29 -3.19
CA HIS A 54 5.04 12.17 -1.75
C HIS A 54 3.92 13.10 -1.26
N VAL A 55 2.70 12.77 -1.65
CA VAL A 55 1.47 13.45 -1.25
C VAL A 55 0.33 12.45 -1.22
N GLY A 56 -0.37 12.40 -0.10
CA GLY A 56 -1.52 11.52 0.10
C GLY A 56 -2.58 12.18 0.98
N ALA A 57 -3.55 11.40 1.44
CA ALA A 57 -4.65 11.95 2.22
C ALA A 57 -4.20 12.62 3.54
N LYS A 58 -3.04 12.26 4.10
CA LYS A 58 -2.52 12.90 5.31
C LYS A 58 -2.07 14.34 5.11
N ASP A 59 -1.72 14.72 3.87
CA ASP A 59 -1.24 16.07 3.54
C ASP A 59 -2.38 17.07 3.32
N GLU A 60 -3.63 16.61 3.36
CA GLU A 60 -4.81 17.41 3.11
C GLU A 60 -5.20 18.30 4.30
N ASN A 61 -5.91 19.39 4.01
CA ASN A 61 -6.60 20.13 5.05
C ASN A 61 -7.73 19.26 5.65
N PRO A 62 -7.81 19.10 6.98
CA PRO A 62 -8.89 18.32 7.62
C PRO A 62 -10.32 18.74 7.25
N GLU A 63 -10.50 19.99 6.80
CA GLU A 63 -11.79 20.54 6.32
C GLU A 63 -11.95 20.46 4.80
N ARG A 64 -10.97 19.85 4.08
CA ARG A 64 -10.92 19.70 2.63
C ARG A 64 -10.28 18.36 2.28
N THR A 65 -10.96 17.27 2.60
CA THR A 65 -10.48 15.90 2.40
C THR A 65 -10.87 15.34 1.04
N GLY A 66 -10.06 14.41 0.52
CA GLY A 66 -10.25 13.77 -0.77
C GLY A 66 -9.44 14.41 -1.91
N PHE A 67 -8.63 15.45 -1.65
CA PHE A 67 -7.89 16.17 -2.68
C PHE A 67 -6.82 15.33 -3.35
N ALA A 68 -6.04 14.55 -2.60
CA ALA A 68 -4.98 13.72 -3.18
C ALA A 68 -5.57 12.69 -4.16
N HIS A 69 -6.65 12.01 -3.78
CA HIS A 69 -7.37 11.08 -4.65
C HIS A 69 -8.07 11.80 -5.82
N PHE A 70 -8.60 12.99 -5.58
CA PHE A 70 -9.19 13.81 -6.64
C PHE A 70 -8.15 14.16 -7.70
N PHE A 71 -6.90 14.49 -7.30
CA PHE A 71 -5.80 14.74 -8.22
C PHE A 71 -5.36 13.50 -8.96
N GLU A 72 -5.49 12.30 -8.38
CA GLU A 72 -5.29 11.05 -9.14
C GLU A 72 -6.16 11.03 -10.40
N HIS A 73 -7.41 11.46 -10.31
CA HIS A 73 -8.33 11.55 -11.45
C HIS A 73 -8.06 12.80 -12.31
N LEU A 74 -7.93 13.96 -11.69
CA LEU A 74 -7.87 15.24 -12.38
C LEU A 74 -6.67 15.36 -13.32
N LEU A 75 -5.53 14.75 -12.98
CA LEU A 75 -4.34 14.76 -13.82
C LEU A 75 -4.42 13.83 -15.05
N PHE A 76 -5.54 13.13 -15.27
CA PHE A 76 -5.89 12.46 -16.52
C PHE A 76 -6.89 13.26 -17.37
N GLU A 77 -7.51 14.32 -16.84
CA GLU A 77 -8.54 15.11 -17.57
C GLU A 77 -7.98 15.89 -18.75
N GLY A 78 -6.70 16.29 -18.66
CA GLY A 78 -6.04 16.96 -19.75
C GLY A 78 -4.84 17.78 -19.29
N ILE A 79 -3.96 17.98 -20.21
CA ILE A 79 -2.79 18.86 -20.11
C ILE A 79 -2.77 19.76 -21.34
N VAL A 80 -1.94 20.76 -21.33
CA VAL A 80 -1.90 21.74 -22.43
C VAL A 80 -1.72 21.07 -23.81
N ASN A 81 -0.88 20.03 -23.87
CA ASN A 81 -0.52 19.35 -25.13
C ASN A 81 -1.25 18.01 -25.35
N ILE A 82 -2.07 17.55 -24.40
CA ILE A 82 -2.95 16.38 -24.55
C ILE A 82 -4.39 16.81 -24.16
N PRO A 83 -5.31 16.91 -25.12
CA PRO A 83 -6.68 17.31 -24.85
C PRO A 83 -7.39 16.36 -23.88
N LYS A 84 -8.46 16.86 -23.24
CA LYS A 84 -9.34 16.09 -22.37
C LYS A 84 -9.78 14.79 -23.03
N GLY A 85 -9.64 13.65 -22.31
CA GLY A 85 -10.04 12.32 -22.76
C GLY A 85 -9.06 11.61 -23.70
N GLU A 86 -8.03 12.30 -24.22
CA GLU A 86 -7.06 11.70 -25.16
C GLU A 86 -5.94 10.90 -24.48
N TRP A 87 -5.73 11.06 -23.19
CA TRP A 87 -4.66 10.35 -22.47
C TRP A 87 -4.73 8.84 -22.68
N PHE A 88 -5.86 8.24 -22.36
CA PHE A 88 -6.10 6.79 -22.49
C PHE A 88 -6.05 6.32 -23.95
N THR A 89 -6.51 7.16 -24.87
CA THR A 89 -6.46 6.88 -26.32
C THR A 89 -5.02 6.84 -26.81
N ILE A 90 -4.17 7.79 -26.39
CA ILE A 90 -2.73 7.81 -26.73
C ILE A 90 -2.05 6.56 -26.18
N VAL A 91 -2.26 6.24 -24.90
CA VAL A 91 -1.65 5.06 -24.29
C VAL A 91 -2.04 3.78 -25.03
N THR A 92 -3.33 3.55 -25.23
CA THR A 92 -3.83 2.30 -25.85
C THR A 92 -3.47 2.17 -27.32
N SER A 93 -3.52 3.27 -28.09
CA SER A 93 -3.14 3.24 -29.52
C SER A 93 -1.64 3.04 -29.75
N ASN A 94 -0.81 3.29 -28.74
CA ASN A 94 0.63 2.99 -28.75
C ASN A 94 0.97 1.64 -28.09
N GLY A 95 -0.02 0.78 -27.86
CA GLY A 95 0.15 -0.57 -27.31
C GLY A 95 0.46 -0.58 -25.81
N GLY A 96 0.20 0.52 -25.11
CA GLY A 96 0.46 0.66 -23.68
C GLY A 96 -0.75 0.39 -22.80
N SER A 97 -0.50 0.40 -21.51
CA SER A 97 -1.48 0.45 -20.43
C SER A 97 -1.02 1.42 -19.36
N ASN A 98 -1.95 1.97 -18.60
CA ASN A 98 -1.64 2.89 -17.50
C ASN A 98 -2.58 2.68 -16.33
N ASN A 99 -2.16 3.15 -15.17
CA ASN A 99 -3.01 3.24 -13.98
C ASN A 99 -2.44 4.29 -13.01
N ALA A 100 -3.22 4.58 -11.97
CA ALA A 100 -2.79 5.37 -10.84
C ALA A 100 -3.41 4.85 -9.55
N ASN A 101 -2.86 5.25 -8.42
CA ASN A 101 -3.47 4.98 -7.12
C ASN A 101 -2.96 5.95 -6.06
N THR A 102 -3.81 6.21 -5.06
CA THR A 102 -3.55 7.10 -3.93
C THR A 102 -3.65 6.33 -2.61
N THR A 103 -2.74 6.64 -1.70
CA THR A 103 -2.77 6.19 -0.31
C THR A 103 -2.83 7.37 0.65
N ASP A 104 -2.75 7.10 1.92
CA ASP A 104 -2.61 8.18 2.90
C ASP A 104 -1.27 8.93 2.76
N ASP A 105 -0.23 8.29 2.18
CA ASP A 105 1.15 8.81 2.19
C ASP A 105 1.66 9.25 0.81
N ARG A 106 1.08 8.74 -0.29
CA ARG A 106 1.61 9.00 -1.63
C ARG A 106 0.54 8.87 -2.72
N THR A 107 0.78 9.50 -3.89
CA THR A 107 0.05 9.31 -5.16
C THR A 107 1.02 8.80 -6.21
N TYR A 108 0.63 7.78 -6.98
CA TYR A 108 1.48 7.08 -7.93
C TYR A 108 0.80 6.96 -9.29
N TYR A 109 1.51 7.35 -10.35
CA TYR A 109 1.10 7.23 -11.75
C TYR A 109 2.11 6.38 -12.50
N TYR A 110 1.64 5.57 -13.45
CA TYR A 110 2.53 4.82 -14.32
C TYR A 110 1.91 4.47 -15.66
N GLU A 111 2.76 4.36 -16.67
CA GLU A 111 2.47 3.79 -17.97
C GLU A 111 3.43 2.63 -18.25
N VAL A 112 2.90 1.58 -18.90
CA VAL A 112 3.69 0.48 -19.45
C VAL A 112 3.54 0.52 -20.97
N PHE A 113 4.67 0.63 -21.67
CA PHE A 113 4.70 0.68 -23.14
C PHE A 113 5.61 -0.40 -23.73
N PRO A 114 5.43 -0.76 -25.02
CA PRO A 114 6.54 -1.35 -25.80
C PRO A 114 7.76 -0.43 -25.74
N SER A 115 8.98 -0.98 -25.63
CA SER A 115 10.21 -0.22 -25.34
C SER A 115 10.55 0.86 -26.38
N ASN A 116 10.08 0.70 -27.62
CA ASN A 116 10.23 1.74 -28.67
C ASN A 116 9.44 3.03 -28.38
N ASN A 117 8.53 3.02 -27.41
CA ASN A 117 7.72 4.16 -26.98
C ASN A 117 8.18 4.75 -25.64
N VAL A 118 9.41 4.47 -25.17
CA VAL A 118 9.94 5.01 -23.92
C VAL A 118 9.89 6.55 -23.88
N GLU A 119 10.22 7.21 -24.98
CA GLU A 119 10.18 8.67 -25.08
C GLU A 119 8.76 9.21 -24.91
N LEU A 120 7.75 8.50 -25.46
CA LEU A 120 6.34 8.88 -25.27
C LEU A 120 5.95 8.87 -23.79
N GLY A 121 6.31 7.83 -23.04
CA GLY A 121 6.03 7.75 -21.59
C GLY A 121 6.72 8.87 -20.81
N ILE A 122 8.01 9.11 -21.09
CA ILE A 122 8.79 10.19 -20.46
C ILE A 122 8.16 11.56 -20.76
N TRP A 123 7.79 11.82 -22.01
CA TRP A 123 7.12 13.05 -22.42
C TRP A 123 5.76 13.22 -21.73
N MET A 124 4.91 12.19 -21.73
CA MET A 124 3.58 12.26 -21.12
C MET A 124 3.66 12.61 -19.63
N GLU A 125 4.55 11.97 -18.86
CA GLU A 125 4.71 12.25 -17.43
C GLU A 125 5.34 13.62 -17.17
N SER A 126 6.26 14.10 -18.03
CA SER A 126 6.81 15.45 -17.90
C SER A 126 5.75 16.52 -18.16
N GLU A 127 4.88 16.31 -19.14
CA GLU A 127 3.76 17.20 -19.45
C GLU A 127 2.71 17.20 -18.33
N ARG A 128 2.42 16.04 -17.72
CA ARG A 128 1.54 15.93 -16.54
C ARG A 128 2.03 16.81 -15.40
N LEU A 129 3.33 16.84 -15.17
CA LEU A 129 3.94 17.63 -14.09
C LEU A 129 4.04 19.12 -14.45
N LEU A 130 4.41 19.45 -15.70
CA LEU A 130 4.71 20.83 -16.12
C LEU A 130 3.44 21.61 -16.51
N HIS A 131 2.50 20.96 -17.22
CA HIS A 131 1.40 21.63 -17.91
C HIS A 131 0.01 21.07 -17.58
N PRO A 132 -0.32 20.73 -16.30
CA PRO A 132 -1.65 20.24 -15.96
C PRO A 132 -2.70 21.34 -16.20
N VAL A 133 -3.85 20.97 -16.78
CA VAL A 133 -4.96 21.88 -16.98
C VAL A 133 -5.95 21.72 -15.82
N ILE A 134 -5.81 22.59 -14.82
CA ILE A 134 -6.71 22.61 -13.66
C ILE A 134 -7.69 23.76 -13.83
N ASN A 135 -8.87 23.44 -14.35
CA ASN A 135 -9.95 24.40 -14.62
C ASN A 135 -11.28 23.91 -14.04
N GLN A 136 -12.29 24.79 -14.04
CA GLN A 136 -13.59 24.49 -13.44
C GLN A 136 -14.29 23.31 -14.12
N GLU A 137 -14.17 23.18 -15.45
CA GLU A 137 -14.82 22.09 -16.20
C GLU A 137 -14.25 20.71 -15.77
N GLY A 138 -12.92 20.60 -15.64
CA GLY A 138 -12.26 19.38 -15.16
C GLY A 138 -12.66 19.05 -13.73
N VAL A 139 -12.67 20.06 -12.85
CA VAL A 139 -13.10 19.91 -11.45
C VAL A 139 -14.55 19.45 -11.36
N ASP A 140 -15.47 20.07 -12.08
CA ASP A 140 -16.90 19.70 -12.06
C ASP A 140 -17.09 18.26 -12.59
N THR A 141 -16.38 17.90 -13.66
CA THR A 141 -16.46 16.54 -14.24
C THR A 141 -15.98 15.51 -13.24
N GLN A 142 -14.78 15.69 -12.68
CA GLN A 142 -14.18 14.71 -11.77
C GLN A 142 -14.87 14.68 -10.41
N ASN A 143 -15.47 15.76 -9.96
CA ASN A 143 -16.29 15.77 -8.75
C ASN A 143 -17.42 14.72 -8.83
N GLU A 144 -18.15 14.67 -9.95
CA GLU A 144 -19.20 13.66 -10.13
C GLU A 144 -18.65 12.23 -10.26
N VAL A 145 -17.49 12.06 -10.91
CA VAL A 145 -16.83 10.74 -11.03
C VAL A 145 -16.41 10.22 -9.66
N VAL A 146 -15.70 11.02 -8.87
CA VAL A 146 -15.21 10.62 -7.52
C VAL A 146 -16.37 10.37 -6.56
N LYS A 147 -17.43 11.17 -6.63
CA LYS A 147 -18.66 10.94 -5.85
C LYS A 147 -19.31 9.60 -6.21
N GLU A 148 -19.40 9.28 -7.49
CA GLU A 148 -19.97 8.01 -7.92
C GLU A 148 -19.10 6.84 -7.50
N GLU A 149 -17.78 6.97 -7.58
CA GLU A 149 -16.85 5.98 -7.07
C GLU A 149 -17.03 5.75 -5.57
N LYS A 150 -17.16 6.83 -4.78
CA LYS A 150 -17.44 6.73 -3.34
C LYS A 150 -18.75 6.00 -3.07
N ARG A 151 -19.81 6.32 -3.82
CA ARG A 151 -21.10 5.61 -3.70
C ARG A 151 -20.94 4.11 -3.97
N LEU A 152 -20.25 3.75 -5.06
CA LEU A 152 -20.10 2.35 -5.47
C LEU A 152 -19.18 1.55 -4.54
N ARG A 153 -18.02 2.12 -4.18
CA ARG A 153 -16.97 1.38 -3.44
C ARG A 153 -17.12 1.46 -1.92
N VAL A 154 -17.74 2.53 -1.41
CA VAL A 154 -17.83 2.79 0.02
C VAL A 154 -19.28 2.77 0.50
N ASP A 155 -20.13 3.69 -0.01
CA ASP A 155 -21.44 3.93 0.58
C ASP A 155 -22.44 2.79 0.31
N ASN A 156 -22.40 2.15 -0.87
CA ASN A 156 -23.27 1.04 -1.27
C ASN A 156 -22.60 -0.34 -1.14
N SER A 157 -21.32 -0.38 -0.78
CA SER A 157 -20.60 -1.64 -0.61
C SER A 157 -20.84 -2.21 0.79
N PRO A 158 -21.19 -3.51 0.94
CA PRO A 158 -21.23 -4.15 2.25
C PRO A 158 -19.91 -3.98 3.00
N TYR A 159 -19.98 -3.55 4.24
CA TYR A 159 -18.81 -3.21 5.09
C TYR A 159 -17.91 -2.10 4.51
N GLY A 160 -18.33 -1.32 3.51
CA GLY A 160 -17.50 -0.33 2.82
C GLY A 160 -16.95 0.77 3.73
N LYS A 161 -17.62 1.08 4.83
CA LYS A 161 -17.22 2.12 5.81
C LYS A 161 -16.41 1.58 7.00
N PHE A 162 -16.04 0.29 7.01
CA PHE A 162 -15.39 -0.29 8.19
C PHE A 162 -14.06 0.41 8.52
N LEU A 163 -13.22 0.63 7.50
CA LEU A 163 -11.91 1.24 7.69
C LEU A 163 -12.03 2.71 8.12
N GLU A 164 -12.97 3.45 7.55
CA GLU A 164 -13.30 4.83 7.98
C GLU A 164 -13.63 4.87 9.47
N ASN A 165 -14.52 3.98 9.92
CA ASN A 165 -14.92 3.89 11.33
C ASN A 165 -13.74 3.48 12.23
N VAL A 166 -12.91 2.55 11.80
CA VAL A 166 -11.71 2.16 12.57
C VAL A 166 -10.76 3.36 12.68
N LYS A 167 -10.42 4.02 11.58
CA LYS A 167 -9.49 5.16 11.56
C LYS A 167 -9.99 6.33 12.42
N LEU A 168 -11.28 6.64 12.36
CA LEU A 168 -11.92 7.70 13.16
C LEU A 168 -11.75 7.49 14.66
N HIS A 169 -11.78 6.25 15.12
CA HIS A 169 -11.62 5.92 16.55
C HIS A 169 -10.16 5.73 16.96
N MET A 170 -9.33 5.25 16.05
CA MET A 170 -7.90 5.02 16.31
C MET A 170 -7.06 6.29 16.29
N PHE A 171 -7.46 7.31 15.51
CA PHE A 171 -6.75 8.57 15.38
C PHE A 171 -7.62 9.74 15.84
N LYS A 172 -7.08 10.59 16.71
CA LYS A 172 -7.77 11.80 17.23
C LYS A 172 -7.14 13.07 16.71
N LYS A 173 -5.82 13.09 16.57
CA LYS A 173 -5.00 14.24 16.22
C LYS A 173 -4.40 14.09 14.83
N HIS A 174 -3.89 12.90 14.51
CA HIS A 174 -3.17 12.63 13.27
C HIS A 174 -4.12 12.60 12.06
N PRO A 175 -3.71 13.12 10.90
CA PRO A 175 -4.54 13.12 9.67
C PRO A 175 -5.02 11.74 9.21
N TYR A 176 -4.37 10.65 9.61
CA TYR A 176 -4.84 9.29 9.31
C TYR A 176 -6.25 8.96 9.82
N LYS A 177 -6.88 9.85 10.56
CA LYS A 177 -8.33 9.74 10.86
C LYS A 177 -9.23 9.84 9.63
N GLY A 178 -8.73 10.44 8.55
CA GLY A 178 -9.42 10.58 7.26
C GLY A 178 -9.31 9.33 6.39
N THR A 179 -9.96 9.37 5.24
CA THR A 179 -9.85 8.36 4.17
C THR A 179 -9.38 9.01 2.88
N THR A 180 -8.74 8.24 2.00
CA THR A 180 -8.22 8.75 0.73
C THR A 180 -9.30 9.34 -0.16
N ILE A 181 -10.50 8.75 -0.19
CA ILE A 181 -11.61 9.25 -1.01
C ILE A 181 -12.28 10.51 -0.43
N GLY A 182 -12.05 10.79 0.86
CA GLY A 182 -12.54 11.98 1.54
C GLY A 182 -14.06 12.01 1.75
N LYS A 183 -14.57 13.23 2.03
CA LYS A 183 -16.00 13.51 2.25
C LYS A 183 -16.58 14.26 1.07
N MET A 184 -17.78 13.89 0.64
CA MET A 184 -18.48 14.54 -0.49
C MET A 184 -18.69 16.03 -0.23
N GLU A 185 -19.08 16.39 0.99
CA GLU A 185 -19.30 17.80 1.38
C GLU A 185 -18.04 18.65 1.24
N HIS A 186 -16.88 18.06 1.45
CA HIS A 186 -15.60 18.76 1.29
C HIS A 186 -15.26 18.98 -0.18
N LEU A 187 -15.55 17.99 -1.05
CA LEU A 187 -15.36 18.11 -2.50
C LEU A 187 -16.33 19.12 -3.11
N ASP A 188 -17.59 19.16 -2.64
CA ASP A 188 -18.59 20.13 -3.09
C ASP A 188 -18.28 21.55 -2.65
N ALA A 189 -17.66 21.72 -1.50
CA ALA A 189 -17.32 23.04 -0.96
C ALA A 189 -15.96 23.57 -1.46
N ALA A 190 -15.16 22.72 -2.13
CA ALA A 190 -13.83 23.10 -2.61
C ALA A 190 -13.90 24.08 -3.78
N THR A 191 -13.01 25.06 -3.79
CA THR A 191 -12.88 26.04 -4.86
C THR A 191 -11.78 25.67 -5.85
N LEU A 192 -11.85 26.21 -7.07
CA LEU A 192 -10.81 26.03 -8.08
C LEU A 192 -9.44 26.47 -7.59
N GLU A 193 -9.40 27.58 -6.84
CA GLU A 193 -8.16 28.13 -6.26
C GLU A 193 -7.54 27.18 -5.24
N GLU A 194 -8.36 26.47 -4.45
CA GLU A 194 -7.87 25.46 -3.50
C GLU A 194 -7.25 24.28 -4.23
N PHE A 195 -7.85 23.82 -5.34
CA PHE A 195 -7.25 22.77 -6.17
C PHE A 195 -5.94 23.24 -6.80
N GLN A 196 -5.90 24.42 -7.39
CA GLN A 196 -4.68 24.99 -7.98
C GLN A 196 -3.57 25.17 -6.94
N ALA A 197 -3.90 25.60 -5.73
CA ALA A 197 -2.95 25.75 -4.63
C ALA A 197 -2.39 24.39 -4.16
N PHE A 198 -3.23 23.36 -4.09
CA PHE A 198 -2.82 22.01 -3.72
C PHE A 198 -1.85 21.41 -4.77
N ASN A 199 -2.16 21.54 -6.06
CA ASN A 199 -1.28 21.12 -7.14
C ASN A 199 0.07 21.82 -7.06
N LYS A 200 0.06 23.15 -7.01
CA LYS A 200 1.27 23.98 -6.95
C LYS A 200 2.18 23.63 -5.77
N LYS A 201 1.58 23.20 -4.64
CA LYS A 201 2.31 22.86 -3.42
C LYS A 201 2.95 21.48 -3.48
N TYR A 202 2.21 20.48 -3.98
CA TYR A 202 2.58 19.09 -3.79
C TYR A 202 3.08 18.38 -5.07
N TYR A 203 2.58 18.78 -6.26
CA TYR A 203 2.96 18.18 -7.53
C TYR A 203 4.12 18.96 -8.16
N VAL A 204 5.29 18.79 -7.54
CA VAL A 204 6.54 19.51 -7.89
C VAL A 204 7.70 18.51 -7.97
N PRO A 205 8.76 18.80 -8.78
CA PRO A 205 9.87 17.87 -8.99
C PRO A 205 10.52 17.39 -7.68
N ASN A 206 10.80 18.30 -6.76
CA ASN A 206 11.44 17.99 -5.48
C ASN A 206 10.53 17.30 -4.46
N ASN A 207 9.32 16.92 -4.86
CA ASN A 207 8.40 16.05 -4.09
C ASN A 207 8.03 14.79 -4.89
N ALA A 208 8.81 14.46 -5.93
CA ALA A 208 8.53 13.38 -6.87
C ALA A 208 9.74 12.47 -7.07
N THR A 209 9.46 11.18 -7.29
CA THR A 209 10.44 10.19 -7.73
C THR A 209 10.02 9.65 -9.08
N LEU A 210 10.87 9.84 -10.10
CA LEU A 210 10.69 9.29 -11.44
C LEU A 210 11.42 7.95 -11.54
N VAL A 211 10.74 6.91 -12.00
CA VAL A 211 11.37 5.61 -12.28
C VAL A 211 11.11 5.19 -13.71
N ILE A 212 12.19 4.86 -14.43
CA ILE A 212 12.11 4.22 -15.74
C ILE A 212 12.73 2.83 -15.64
N ALA A 213 11.90 1.80 -15.86
CA ALA A 213 12.33 0.41 -15.71
C ALA A 213 11.97 -0.43 -16.94
N GLY A 214 12.89 -1.27 -17.41
CA GLY A 214 12.67 -2.20 -18.51
C GLY A 214 13.72 -2.13 -19.61
N ASP A 215 13.31 -2.40 -20.85
CA ASP A 215 14.18 -2.43 -22.02
C ASP A 215 14.53 -0.99 -22.45
N ILE A 216 15.61 -0.46 -21.89
CA ILE A 216 16.07 0.91 -22.07
C ILE A 216 17.56 0.97 -22.41
N ASP A 217 17.94 2.01 -23.15
CA ASP A 217 19.31 2.48 -23.27
C ASP A 217 19.54 3.61 -22.25
N VAL A 218 20.26 3.32 -21.17
CA VAL A 218 20.43 4.23 -20.04
C VAL A 218 20.98 5.60 -20.44
N PRO A 219 22.05 5.73 -21.29
CA PRO A 219 22.54 7.03 -21.75
C PRO A 219 21.49 7.84 -22.52
N ALA A 220 20.71 7.20 -23.40
CA ALA A 220 19.65 7.87 -24.16
C ALA A 220 18.50 8.33 -23.25
N VAL A 221 18.07 7.48 -22.33
CA VAL A 221 17.00 7.79 -21.36
C VAL A 221 17.42 8.94 -20.44
N LYS A 222 18.66 8.95 -19.93
CA LYS A 222 19.17 10.09 -19.14
C LYS A 222 19.09 11.41 -19.88
N LYS A 223 19.43 11.40 -21.18
CA LYS A 223 19.32 12.61 -22.01
C LYS A 223 17.86 13.04 -22.18
N MET A 224 16.94 12.11 -22.45
CA MET A 224 15.51 12.41 -22.57
C MET A 224 14.97 13.01 -21.25
N ILE A 225 15.32 12.42 -20.11
CA ILE A 225 14.91 12.92 -18.79
C ILE A 225 15.42 14.35 -18.56
N GLU A 226 16.69 14.63 -18.87
CA GLU A 226 17.24 15.96 -18.76
C GLU A 226 16.52 16.96 -19.68
N ASP A 227 16.23 16.56 -20.93
CA ASP A 227 15.55 17.43 -21.91
C ASP A 227 14.09 17.72 -21.50
N TYR A 228 13.36 16.75 -20.94
CA TYR A 228 11.92 16.88 -20.60
C TYR A 228 11.67 17.33 -19.17
N PHE A 229 12.38 16.80 -18.18
CA PHE A 229 12.13 17.11 -16.75
C PHE A 229 13.07 18.20 -16.22
N GLY A 230 14.29 18.35 -16.78
CA GLY A 230 15.24 19.34 -16.32
C GLY A 230 14.72 20.79 -16.33
N PRO A 231 13.96 21.23 -17.35
CA PRO A 231 13.38 22.58 -17.39
C PRO A 231 12.26 22.83 -16.39
N ILE A 232 11.69 21.81 -15.76
CA ILE A 232 10.57 21.96 -14.81
C ILE A 232 11.07 22.67 -13.54
N PRO A 233 10.46 23.79 -13.13
CA PRO A 233 10.95 24.55 -12.00
C PRO A 233 10.78 23.78 -10.68
N ARG A 234 11.79 23.86 -9.80
CA ARG A 234 11.71 23.36 -8.43
C ARG A 234 10.58 24.06 -7.67
N GLY A 235 9.80 23.28 -6.88
CA GLY A 235 8.82 23.82 -5.96
C GLY A 235 9.43 24.25 -4.61
N GLU A 236 8.58 24.78 -3.73
CA GLU A 236 8.94 25.04 -2.34
C GLU A 236 9.17 23.72 -1.57
N ASP A 237 10.04 23.73 -0.57
CA ASP A 237 10.27 22.57 0.26
C ASP A 237 9.05 22.33 1.18
N ILE A 238 8.58 21.09 1.19
CA ILE A 238 7.39 20.70 1.95
C ILE A 238 7.80 20.26 3.35
N VAL A 239 7.33 21.01 4.36
CA VAL A 239 7.52 20.64 5.76
C VAL A 239 6.30 19.88 6.26
N ARG A 240 6.52 18.68 6.81
CA ARG A 240 5.50 17.83 7.43
C ARG A 240 5.75 17.74 8.93
N ASP A 241 4.85 18.34 9.71
CA ASP A 241 4.87 18.30 11.18
C ASP A 241 3.48 17.91 11.67
N PHE A 242 3.20 16.61 11.61
CA PHE A 242 1.91 16.09 12.03
C PHE A 242 1.85 15.88 13.55
N PRO A 243 0.71 16.17 14.18
CA PRO A 243 0.53 15.97 15.61
C PRO A 243 0.63 14.50 15.98
N LYS A 244 1.37 14.20 17.04
CA LYS A 244 1.48 12.83 17.55
C LYS A 244 0.23 12.43 18.33
N GLU A 245 -0.16 11.18 18.19
CA GLU A 245 -1.25 10.57 18.93
C GLU A 245 -0.84 10.25 20.37
N ASP A 246 -1.78 10.45 21.30
CA ASP A 246 -1.60 9.95 22.67
C ASP A 246 -1.72 8.42 22.69
N PRO A 247 -1.02 7.72 23.59
CA PRO A 247 -1.21 6.28 23.77
C PRO A 247 -2.67 5.95 24.13
N ILE A 248 -3.15 4.82 23.61
CA ILE A 248 -4.42 4.23 24.03
C ILE A 248 -4.15 3.49 25.34
N THR A 249 -4.77 3.94 26.45
CA THR A 249 -4.54 3.44 27.79
C THR A 249 -5.74 2.68 28.37
N GLU A 250 -6.87 2.70 27.67
CA GLU A 250 -8.10 1.98 28.02
C GLU A 250 -8.84 1.53 26.76
N PRO A 251 -9.62 0.43 26.84
CA PRO A 251 -10.33 -0.08 25.68
C PRO A 251 -11.36 0.93 25.15
N ILE A 252 -11.38 1.14 23.85
CA ILE A 252 -12.40 1.91 23.15
C ILE A 252 -13.48 0.94 22.67
N ARG A 253 -14.75 1.21 22.95
CA ARG A 253 -15.89 0.46 22.41
C ARG A 253 -16.72 1.39 21.54
N ALA A 254 -17.05 0.95 20.32
CA ALA A 254 -17.83 1.72 19.37
C ALA A 254 -18.78 0.82 18.57
N LYS A 255 -19.84 1.44 18.06
CA LYS A 255 -20.78 0.80 17.13
C LYS A 255 -20.85 1.60 15.84
N ALA A 256 -20.91 0.90 14.73
CA ALA A 256 -21.21 1.46 13.42
C ALA A 256 -22.37 0.67 12.80
N TYR A 257 -23.20 1.34 12.02
CA TYR A 257 -24.38 0.74 11.38
C TYR A 257 -24.28 0.85 9.86
N ASP A 258 -24.69 -0.20 9.16
CA ASP A 258 -24.62 -0.30 7.72
C ASP A 258 -25.90 -0.92 7.16
N ALA A 259 -26.57 -0.17 6.28
CA ALA A 259 -27.81 -0.63 5.61
C ALA A 259 -27.56 -1.76 4.61
N ASN A 260 -26.30 -1.93 4.17
CA ASN A 260 -25.94 -2.87 3.10
C ASN A 260 -25.58 -4.27 3.62
N ILE A 261 -25.58 -4.48 4.93
CA ILE A 261 -25.23 -5.77 5.53
C ILE A 261 -26.41 -6.43 6.24
N GLN A 262 -26.38 -7.76 6.28
CA GLN A 262 -27.32 -8.58 7.05
C GLN A 262 -26.60 -9.26 8.23
N ILE A 263 -25.31 -9.48 8.13
CA ILE A 263 -24.49 -10.18 9.10
C ILE A 263 -23.63 -9.15 9.82
N PRO A 264 -23.66 -9.08 11.15
CA PRO A 264 -22.78 -8.19 11.88
C PRO A 264 -21.32 -8.63 11.76
N ALA A 265 -20.40 -7.71 12.04
CA ALA A 265 -18.98 -8.04 12.18
C ALA A 265 -18.42 -7.41 13.44
N ILE A 266 -17.37 -7.99 13.98
CA ILE A 266 -16.56 -7.42 15.06
C ILE A 266 -15.14 -7.16 14.56
N MET A 267 -14.60 -5.98 14.89
CA MET A 267 -13.22 -5.63 14.63
C MET A 267 -12.54 -5.27 15.95
N ALA A 268 -11.36 -5.87 16.18
CA ALA A 268 -10.46 -5.47 17.26
C ALA A 268 -9.24 -4.81 16.61
N ALA A 269 -9.10 -3.49 16.77
CA ALA A 269 -8.05 -2.72 16.14
C ALA A 269 -7.05 -2.17 17.15
N TYR A 270 -5.76 -2.24 16.82
CA TYR A 270 -4.64 -1.81 17.64
C TYR A 270 -3.80 -0.81 16.85
N ARG A 271 -3.42 0.32 17.48
CA ARG A 271 -2.47 1.23 16.86
C ARG A 271 -1.06 0.68 16.96
N THR A 272 -0.35 0.67 15.85
CA THR A 272 0.99 0.11 15.74
C THR A 272 1.99 1.15 15.24
N SER A 273 3.24 0.74 15.07
CA SER A 273 4.32 1.60 14.59
C SER A 273 4.27 1.85 13.09
N SER A 274 5.10 2.78 12.64
CA SER A 274 5.41 3.05 11.24
C SER A 274 5.90 1.80 10.52
N PHE A 275 5.67 1.72 9.20
CA PHE A 275 6.25 0.66 8.37
C PHE A 275 7.79 0.69 8.30
N LYS A 276 8.42 1.81 8.69
CA LYS A 276 9.89 1.93 8.80
C LYS A 276 10.46 1.16 9.99
N ASP A 277 9.63 0.91 11.00
CA ASP A 277 10.04 0.21 12.21
C ASP A 277 10.08 -1.31 11.96
N ARG A 278 11.08 -1.97 12.55
CA ARG A 278 11.22 -3.42 12.48
C ARG A 278 9.97 -4.16 12.98
N ASP A 279 9.28 -3.61 13.98
CA ASP A 279 8.06 -4.20 14.54
C ASP A 279 6.95 -4.35 13.50
N SER A 280 6.88 -3.47 12.48
CA SER A 280 5.91 -3.57 11.40
C SER A 280 6.12 -4.84 10.56
N TYR A 281 7.37 -5.18 10.21
CA TYR A 281 7.69 -6.43 9.52
C TYR A 281 7.31 -7.67 10.35
N VAL A 282 7.51 -7.58 11.68
CA VAL A 282 7.09 -8.66 12.58
C VAL A 282 5.56 -8.79 12.61
N LEU A 283 4.83 -7.67 12.62
CA LEU A 283 3.35 -7.67 12.57
C LEU A 283 2.81 -8.23 11.26
N ASP A 284 3.51 -8.05 10.12
CA ASP A 284 3.17 -8.72 8.86
C ASP A 284 3.26 -10.25 9.01
N MET A 285 4.31 -10.74 9.68
CA MET A 285 4.45 -12.18 9.97
C MET A 285 3.35 -12.68 10.92
N VAL A 286 2.98 -11.88 11.94
CA VAL A 286 1.86 -12.18 12.85
C VAL A 286 0.55 -12.24 12.07
N SER A 287 0.30 -11.30 11.16
CA SER A 287 -0.89 -11.29 10.30
C SER A 287 -0.97 -12.54 9.43
N THR A 288 0.14 -12.92 8.80
CA THR A 288 0.25 -14.14 7.99
C THR A 288 -0.01 -15.40 8.82
N TYR A 289 0.55 -15.48 10.03
CA TYR A 289 0.33 -16.60 10.95
C TYR A 289 -1.15 -16.77 11.33
N LEU A 290 -1.80 -15.65 11.66
CA LEU A 290 -3.18 -15.66 12.14
C LEU A 290 -4.20 -15.82 11.02
N SER A 291 -3.93 -15.35 9.78
CA SER A 291 -4.97 -15.11 8.78
C SER A 291 -4.68 -15.66 7.38
N ASP A 292 -3.43 -16.00 7.01
CA ASP A 292 -3.15 -16.38 5.63
C ASP A 292 -3.51 -17.82 5.30
N GLY A 293 -4.56 -17.99 4.50
CA GLY A 293 -5.05 -19.26 3.98
C GLY A 293 -5.77 -20.13 5.01
N LYS A 294 -6.29 -21.27 4.53
CA LYS A 294 -7.13 -22.19 5.33
C LYS A 294 -6.41 -22.86 6.51
N THR A 295 -5.09 -22.80 6.55
CA THR A 295 -4.28 -23.38 7.63
C THR A 295 -3.85 -22.34 8.68
N SER A 296 -4.29 -21.10 8.54
CA SER A 296 -4.05 -20.03 9.50
C SER A 296 -4.83 -20.27 10.80
N LYS A 297 -4.38 -19.66 11.89
CA LYS A 297 -4.90 -20.01 13.21
C LYS A 297 -6.36 -19.60 13.40
N LEU A 298 -6.73 -18.39 12.99
CA LEU A 298 -8.10 -17.90 13.10
C LEU A 298 -9.05 -18.68 12.18
N TYR A 299 -8.68 -18.90 10.92
CA TYR A 299 -9.52 -19.68 10.01
C TYR A 299 -9.73 -21.10 10.54
N LYS A 300 -8.64 -21.80 10.88
CA LYS A 300 -8.70 -23.17 11.36
C LYS A 300 -9.58 -23.31 12.61
N LYS A 301 -9.37 -22.44 13.60
CA LYS A 301 -10.12 -22.51 14.88
C LYS A 301 -11.59 -22.10 14.73
N LEU A 302 -11.85 -20.93 14.11
CA LEU A 302 -13.17 -20.30 14.15
C LEU A 302 -14.08 -20.78 13.02
N VAL A 303 -13.50 -20.99 11.81
CA VAL A 303 -14.30 -21.36 10.64
C VAL A 303 -14.38 -22.87 10.45
N ASP A 304 -13.23 -23.58 10.56
CA ASP A 304 -13.16 -25.02 10.22
C ASP A 304 -13.53 -25.92 11.41
N ASP A 305 -12.90 -25.74 12.58
CA ASP A 305 -13.04 -26.62 13.74
C ASP A 305 -14.30 -26.30 14.56
N LYS A 306 -14.43 -25.04 15.06
CA LYS A 306 -15.56 -24.62 15.92
C LYS A 306 -16.81 -24.25 15.11
N LYS A 307 -16.68 -23.85 13.87
CA LYS A 307 -17.79 -23.43 12.98
C LYS A 307 -18.68 -22.36 13.59
N ILE A 308 -18.04 -21.36 14.19
CA ILE A 308 -18.69 -20.21 14.84
C ILE A 308 -18.52 -18.92 14.03
N ALA A 309 -17.68 -18.92 13.00
CA ALA A 309 -17.48 -17.79 12.11
C ALA A 309 -17.68 -18.19 10.65
N LEU A 310 -18.26 -17.29 9.85
CA LEU A 310 -18.24 -17.35 8.39
C LEU A 310 -16.86 -16.96 7.86
N GLN A 311 -16.26 -15.97 8.52
CA GLN A 311 -14.93 -15.44 8.19
C GLN A 311 -14.28 -14.91 9.45
N ALA A 312 -12.98 -15.11 9.57
CA ALA A 312 -12.14 -14.49 10.59
C ALA A 312 -10.74 -14.28 10.03
N GLY A 313 -10.09 -13.19 10.43
CA GLY A 313 -8.77 -12.86 9.91
C GLY A 313 -8.08 -11.75 10.68
N ALA A 314 -6.87 -11.42 10.21
CA ALA A 314 -6.04 -10.34 10.69
C ALA A 314 -5.44 -9.57 9.51
N ILE A 315 -5.32 -8.26 9.64
CA ILE A 315 -4.74 -7.35 8.64
C ILE A 315 -3.77 -6.42 9.35
N ASN A 316 -2.55 -6.29 8.85
CA ASN A 316 -1.62 -5.26 9.24
C ASN A 316 -1.64 -4.14 8.19
N LEU A 317 -2.16 -2.98 8.55
CA LEU A 317 -2.19 -1.78 7.71
C LEU A 317 -1.09 -0.83 8.16
N SER A 318 0.09 -0.98 7.59
CA SER A 318 1.26 -0.16 7.92
C SER A 318 1.33 1.08 7.02
N GLN A 319 1.55 2.24 7.62
CA GLN A 319 1.66 3.54 6.95
C GLN A 319 2.93 4.27 7.44
N GLU A 320 3.25 5.43 6.87
CA GLU A 320 4.53 6.11 7.13
C GLU A 320 4.71 6.56 8.57
N ASP A 321 3.64 7.04 9.24
CA ASP A 321 3.72 7.57 10.59
C ASP A 321 3.23 6.60 11.66
N TYR A 322 2.20 5.84 11.37
CA TYR A 322 1.58 4.82 12.25
C TYR A 322 1.07 3.65 11.43
N GLY A 323 0.79 2.54 12.12
CA GLY A 323 0.01 1.42 11.56
C GLY A 323 -1.26 1.17 12.36
N ILE A 324 -2.13 0.34 11.79
CA ILE A 324 -3.29 -0.26 12.46
C ILE A 324 -3.25 -1.76 12.21
N TYR A 325 -3.24 -2.53 13.29
CA TYR A 325 -3.43 -3.98 13.23
C TYR A 325 -4.89 -4.31 13.55
N ILE A 326 -5.57 -5.02 12.67
CA ILE A 326 -7.01 -5.31 12.81
C ILE A 326 -7.21 -6.82 12.82
N LEU A 327 -7.87 -7.32 13.88
CA LEU A 327 -8.51 -8.63 13.88
C LEU A 327 -9.99 -8.43 13.54
N PHE A 328 -10.57 -9.33 12.75
CA PHE A 328 -11.99 -9.25 12.43
C PHE A 328 -12.64 -10.63 12.42
N GLY A 329 -13.93 -10.65 12.69
CA GLY A 329 -14.76 -11.86 12.65
C GLY A 329 -16.19 -11.56 12.24
N LEU A 330 -16.74 -12.42 11.37
CA LEU A 330 -18.15 -12.45 10.99
C LEU A 330 -18.78 -13.72 11.57
N PRO A 331 -19.81 -13.63 12.42
CA PRO A 331 -20.39 -14.80 13.09
C PRO A 331 -21.14 -15.73 12.12
N LEU A 332 -21.18 -17.01 12.46
CA LEU A 332 -22.01 -18.02 11.81
C LEU A 332 -23.23 -18.32 12.71
N GLY A 333 -24.44 -18.22 12.15
CA GLY A 333 -25.67 -18.50 12.88
C GLY A 333 -25.88 -17.55 14.07
N ASP A 334 -26.16 -18.11 15.23
CA ASP A 334 -26.47 -17.36 16.47
C ASP A 334 -25.23 -17.07 17.34
N THR A 335 -24.03 -17.22 16.79
CA THR A 335 -22.78 -16.90 17.51
C THR A 335 -22.73 -15.41 17.83
N SER A 336 -22.48 -15.07 19.11
CA SER A 336 -22.34 -13.68 19.53
C SER A 336 -21.02 -13.06 19.10
N LEU A 337 -20.98 -11.74 18.94
CA LEU A 337 -19.75 -11.00 18.66
C LEU A 337 -18.73 -11.14 19.79
N ASP A 338 -19.19 -11.16 21.06
CA ASP A 338 -18.33 -11.37 22.22
C ASP A 338 -17.65 -12.74 22.18
N THR A 339 -18.37 -13.80 21.79
CA THR A 339 -17.78 -15.14 21.61
C THR A 339 -16.64 -15.11 20.58
N LEU A 340 -16.81 -14.38 19.45
CA LEU A 340 -15.72 -14.24 18.47
C LEU A 340 -14.53 -13.49 19.04
N VAL A 341 -14.75 -12.43 19.81
CA VAL A 341 -13.69 -11.68 20.50
C VAL A 341 -12.92 -12.59 21.45
N GLU A 342 -13.60 -13.33 22.33
CA GLU A 342 -12.99 -14.26 23.29
C GLU A 342 -12.11 -15.30 22.57
N GLU A 343 -12.62 -15.87 21.50
CA GLU A 343 -11.90 -16.91 20.74
C GLU A 343 -10.70 -16.36 19.94
N MET A 344 -10.79 -15.13 19.42
CA MET A 344 -9.65 -14.44 18.82
C MET A 344 -8.61 -14.08 19.88
N ASP A 345 -9.03 -13.60 21.04
CA ASP A 345 -8.15 -13.26 22.15
C ASP A 345 -7.39 -14.48 22.67
N GLU A 346 -8.01 -15.67 22.71
CA GLU A 346 -7.30 -16.90 23.07
C GLU A 346 -6.12 -17.20 22.12
N GLU A 347 -6.27 -16.94 20.79
CA GLU A 347 -5.16 -17.14 19.84
C GLU A 347 -4.06 -16.08 20.02
N ILE A 348 -4.45 -14.85 20.35
CA ILE A 348 -3.48 -13.79 20.69
C ILE A 348 -2.72 -14.14 21.98
N GLU A 349 -3.41 -14.62 23.03
CA GLU A 349 -2.75 -15.01 24.29
C GLU A 349 -1.82 -16.21 24.11
N LYS A 350 -2.15 -17.17 23.24
CA LYS A 350 -1.21 -18.24 22.86
C LYS A 350 0.04 -17.66 22.19
N LEU A 351 -0.13 -16.75 21.24
CA LEU A 351 0.99 -16.10 20.56
C LEU A 351 1.87 -15.27 21.51
N LYS A 352 1.28 -14.68 22.56
CA LYS A 352 1.97 -13.93 23.60
C LYS A 352 2.67 -14.81 24.64
N SER A 353 2.17 -16.00 24.88
CA SER A 353 2.69 -16.93 25.91
C SER A 353 3.65 -17.97 25.35
N GLU A 354 3.46 -18.44 24.12
CA GLU A 354 4.20 -19.52 23.50
C GLU A 354 4.97 -19.05 22.26
N LEU A 355 6.02 -19.80 21.88
CA LEU A 355 6.65 -19.61 20.56
C LEU A 355 5.82 -20.34 19.50
N ILE A 356 5.64 -19.72 18.37
CA ILE A 356 5.03 -20.41 17.22
C ILE A 356 5.86 -21.65 16.84
N SER A 357 5.20 -22.68 16.28
CA SER A 357 5.92 -23.91 15.91
C SER A 357 6.96 -23.63 14.82
N GLU A 358 8.05 -24.40 14.80
CA GLU A 358 9.07 -24.30 13.75
C GLU A 358 8.47 -24.48 12.36
N ARG A 359 7.50 -25.37 12.21
CA ARG A 359 6.79 -25.62 10.95
C ARG A 359 6.01 -24.38 10.49
N ASP A 360 5.29 -23.70 11.39
CA ASP A 360 4.52 -22.52 11.05
C ASP A 360 5.46 -21.35 10.72
N TYR A 361 6.54 -21.20 11.49
CA TYR A 361 7.56 -20.19 11.25
C TYR A 361 8.21 -20.36 9.87
N GLN A 362 8.62 -21.56 9.51
CA GLN A 362 9.19 -21.85 8.17
C GLN A 362 8.18 -21.60 7.05
N LYS A 363 6.90 -21.95 7.28
CA LYS A 363 5.83 -21.66 6.31
C LYS A 363 5.70 -20.16 6.04
N ILE A 364 5.74 -19.35 7.10
CA ILE A 364 5.63 -17.89 7.00
C ILE A 364 6.83 -17.32 6.24
N GLN A 365 8.04 -17.72 6.57
CA GLN A 365 9.25 -17.29 5.86
C GLN A 365 9.19 -17.61 4.37
N ASN A 366 8.84 -18.85 4.01
CA ASN A 366 8.71 -19.27 2.61
C ASN A 366 7.64 -18.43 1.87
N LYS A 367 6.57 -18.03 2.57
CA LYS A 367 5.55 -17.16 1.98
C LYS A 367 6.12 -15.77 1.65
N PHE A 368 6.82 -15.14 2.59
CA PHE A 368 7.42 -13.82 2.35
C PHE A 368 8.47 -13.86 1.24
N GLU A 369 9.25 -14.94 1.15
CA GLU A 369 10.17 -15.16 0.03
C GLU A 369 9.44 -15.24 -1.32
N ASN A 370 8.35 -16.00 -1.37
CA ASN A 370 7.56 -16.10 -2.58
C ASN A 370 6.90 -14.77 -2.97
N ASP A 371 6.34 -14.04 -2.01
CA ASP A 371 5.68 -12.76 -2.25
C ASP A 371 6.71 -11.69 -2.71
N PHE A 372 7.90 -11.68 -2.12
CA PHE A 372 8.99 -10.80 -2.52
C PHE A 372 9.43 -11.05 -3.97
N VAL A 373 9.61 -12.31 -4.36
CA VAL A 373 9.95 -12.66 -5.75
C VAL A 373 8.80 -12.29 -6.69
N SER A 374 7.56 -12.54 -6.30
CA SER A 374 6.39 -12.29 -7.13
C SER A 374 6.14 -10.79 -7.36
N SER A 375 6.33 -9.94 -6.36
CA SER A 375 6.13 -8.50 -6.46
C SER A 375 7.13 -7.82 -7.41
N ASN A 376 8.32 -8.40 -7.58
CA ASN A 376 9.38 -7.91 -8.45
C ASN A 376 9.51 -8.74 -9.74
N SER A 377 8.45 -9.43 -10.18
CA SER A 377 8.46 -10.27 -11.39
C SER A 377 8.13 -9.53 -12.67
N SER A 378 7.72 -8.26 -12.61
CA SER A 378 7.42 -7.40 -13.75
C SER A 378 8.16 -6.07 -13.65
N VAL A 379 8.42 -5.44 -14.79
CA VAL A 379 9.07 -4.09 -14.80
C VAL A 379 8.23 -3.04 -14.11
N GLU A 380 6.90 -3.16 -14.14
CA GLU A 380 5.97 -2.31 -13.39
C GLU A 380 6.11 -2.55 -11.88
N GLY A 381 6.14 -3.80 -11.42
CA GLY A 381 6.35 -4.13 -10.01
C GLY A 381 7.69 -3.64 -9.48
N ILE A 382 8.76 -3.77 -10.28
CA ILE A 382 10.10 -3.24 -9.97
C ILE A 382 10.05 -1.71 -9.86
N ALA A 383 9.43 -1.03 -10.84
CA ALA A 383 9.32 0.43 -10.82
C ALA A 383 8.58 0.95 -9.57
N ASN A 384 7.45 0.33 -9.23
CA ASN A 384 6.70 0.66 -8.02
C ASN A 384 7.52 0.41 -6.74
N SER A 385 8.23 -0.71 -6.65
CA SER A 385 9.08 -1.06 -5.51
C SER A 385 10.23 -0.07 -5.33
N LEU A 386 10.95 0.28 -6.41
CA LEU A 386 12.04 1.25 -6.40
C LEU A 386 11.56 2.63 -5.93
N ALA A 387 10.47 3.15 -6.54
CA ALA A 387 9.89 4.44 -6.15
C ALA A 387 9.47 4.45 -4.66
N ARG A 388 8.79 3.40 -4.22
CA ARG A 388 8.30 3.27 -2.85
C ARG A 388 9.44 3.19 -1.83
N TYR A 389 10.45 2.38 -2.08
CA TYR A 389 11.57 2.22 -1.15
C TYR A 389 12.39 3.50 -1.05
N HIS A 390 12.66 4.18 -2.17
CA HIS A 390 13.29 5.48 -2.13
C HIS A 390 12.46 6.48 -1.35
N MET A 391 11.25 6.77 -1.81
CA MET A 391 10.42 7.87 -1.29
C MET A 391 9.98 7.68 0.15
N LEU A 392 9.48 6.49 0.49
CA LEU A 392 8.83 6.26 1.77
C LEU A 392 9.77 5.68 2.82
N TYR A 393 10.79 4.92 2.43
CA TYR A 393 11.75 4.31 3.36
C TYR A 393 13.10 5.03 3.39
N GLY A 394 13.43 5.80 2.36
CA GLY A 394 14.73 6.46 2.22
C GLY A 394 15.88 5.51 1.89
N ASP A 395 15.57 4.31 1.41
CA ASP A 395 16.55 3.28 1.05
C ASP A 395 16.06 2.47 -0.16
N THR A 396 16.48 2.88 -1.35
CA THR A 396 16.12 2.22 -2.62
C THR A 396 16.56 0.75 -2.64
N ASN A 397 17.67 0.42 -1.98
CA ASN A 397 18.22 -0.93 -1.97
C ASN A 397 17.42 -1.94 -1.15
N LEU A 398 16.36 -1.53 -0.45
CA LEU A 398 15.39 -2.45 0.13
C LEU A 398 14.76 -3.38 -0.90
N ILE A 399 14.73 -3.00 -2.18
CA ILE A 399 14.32 -3.91 -3.27
C ILE A 399 15.14 -5.20 -3.32
N ASN A 400 16.38 -5.16 -2.84
CA ASN A 400 17.26 -6.33 -2.76
C ASN A 400 17.33 -6.94 -1.35
N ASN A 401 17.18 -6.12 -0.31
CA ASN A 401 17.53 -6.49 1.06
C ASN A 401 16.30 -6.71 1.97
N GLN A 402 15.10 -6.33 1.58
CA GLN A 402 13.92 -6.44 2.45
C GLN A 402 13.67 -7.90 2.89
N ILE A 403 13.93 -8.86 2.01
CA ILE A 403 13.75 -10.28 2.35
C ILE A 403 14.67 -10.72 3.50
N ASP A 404 15.87 -10.15 3.63
CA ASP A 404 16.79 -10.47 4.71
C ASP A 404 16.30 -9.94 6.06
N ILE A 405 15.51 -8.84 6.04
CA ILE A 405 14.81 -8.36 7.23
C ILE A 405 13.85 -9.44 7.73
N TYR A 406 12.96 -9.95 6.86
CA TYR A 406 12.00 -11.01 7.22
C TYR A 406 12.71 -12.30 7.66
N ARG A 407 13.79 -12.72 6.97
CA ARG A 407 14.58 -13.89 7.33
C ARG A 407 15.25 -13.76 8.70
N SER A 408 15.60 -12.55 9.11
CA SER A 408 16.24 -12.27 10.39
C SER A 408 15.29 -12.20 11.57
N ILE A 409 13.97 -12.13 11.35
CA ILE A 409 12.97 -12.06 12.43
C ILE A 409 12.89 -13.43 13.12
N THR A 410 13.00 -13.44 14.44
CA THR A 410 12.95 -14.67 15.25
C THR A 410 11.55 -14.95 15.79
N ARG A 411 11.31 -16.17 16.24
CA ARG A 411 10.05 -16.54 16.91
C ARG A 411 9.87 -15.79 18.23
N GLU A 412 10.96 -15.47 18.90
CA GLU A 412 11.01 -14.66 20.12
C GLU A 412 10.56 -13.22 19.85
N GLU A 413 11.00 -12.62 18.73
CA GLU A 413 10.55 -11.30 18.30
C GLU A 413 9.05 -11.30 17.97
N ILE A 414 8.54 -12.31 17.28
CA ILE A 414 7.10 -12.47 17.01
C ILE A 414 6.30 -12.44 18.32
N LYS A 415 6.72 -13.22 19.32
CA LYS A 415 6.12 -13.22 20.64
C LYS A 415 6.24 -11.86 21.35
N ALA A 416 7.42 -11.25 21.31
CA ALA A 416 7.67 -9.96 21.95
C ALA A 416 6.82 -8.83 21.36
N VAL A 417 6.70 -8.75 20.04
CA VAL A 417 5.90 -7.75 19.33
C VAL A 417 4.39 -7.97 19.57
N ALA A 418 3.92 -9.22 19.60
CA ALA A 418 2.55 -9.52 20.00
C ALA A 418 2.26 -9.00 21.42
N ASN A 419 3.15 -9.20 22.39
CA ASN A 419 3.03 -8.66 23.73
C ASN A 419 3.07 -7.12 23.78
N LYS A 420 3.81 -6.49 22.87
CA LYS A 420 3.93 -5.02 22.83
C LYS A 420 2.66 -4.34 22.32
N TYR A 421 2.02 -4.89 21.28
CA TYR A 421 0.95 -4.20 20.58
C TYR A 421 -0.45 -4.80 20.77
N LEU A 422 -0.57 -6.12 20.93
CA LEU A 422 -1.88 -6.80 20.90
C LEU A 422 -2.47 -6.96 22.31
N ASN A 423 -2.69 -5.83 22.99
CA ASN A 423 -3.21 -5.80 24.35
C ASN A 423 -4.69 -5.40 24.37
N ALA A 424 -5.51 -6.19 25.06
CA ALA A 424 -6.95 -6.02 25.11
C ALA A 424 -7.42 -4.69 25.72
N ASP A 425 -6.61 -4.09 26.59
CA ASP A 425 -6.83 -2.79 27.23
C ASP A 425 -6.37 -1.58 26.38
N GLN A 426 -5.72 -1.82 25.24
CA GLN A 426 -5.16 -0.80 24.35
C GLN A 426 -5.72 -0.87 22.93
N ARG A 427 -6.98 -1.28 22.79
CA ARG A 427 -7.62 -1.50 21.48
C ARG A 427 -8.96 -0.82 21.33
N LEU A 428 -9.38 -0.69 20.07
CA LEU A 428 -10.76 -0.46 19.68
C LEU A 428 -11.47 -1.82 19.50
N LEU A 429 -12.64 -1.97 20.09
CA LEU A 429 -13.64 -2.97 19.71
C LEU A 429 -14.77 -2.25 18.98
N LEU A 430 -14.88 -2.48 17.67
CA LEU A 430 -15.91 -1.91 16.82
C LEU A 430 -16.92 -3.00 16.43
N GLU A 431 -18.14 -2.89 16.95
CA GLU A 431 -19.28 -3.65 16.50
C GLU A 431 -19.83 -3.01 15.21
N TYR A 432 -19.75 -3.70 14.10
CA TYR A 432 -20.26 -3.25 12.80
C TYR A 432 -21.58 -3.99 12.53
N LEU A 433 -22.69 -3.27 12.63
CA LEU A 433 -24.02 -3.84 12.78
C LEU A 433 -24.91 -3.53 11.57
N PRO A 434 -25.87 -4.40 11.21
CA PRO A 434 -26.94 -4.04 10.31
C PRO A 434 -27.73 -2.83 10.83
N GLU A 435 -28.19 -1.97 9.95
CA GLU A 435 -29.00 -0.78 10.33
C GLU A 435 -30.28 -1.18 11.09
N SER A 436 -30.84 -2.36 10.79
CA SER A 436 -32.01 -2.92 11.52
C SER A 436 -31.74 -3.21 13.01
N ALA A 437 -30.49 -3.20 13.45
CA ALA A 437 -30.10 -3.36 14.86
C ALA A 437 -29.96 -2.01 15.60
N GLN A 438 -30.26 -0.91 14.94
CA GLN A 438 -30.30 0.43 15.53
C GLN A 438 -31.66 0.61 16.23
N GLU A 439 -31.71 0.37 17.52
CA GLU A 439 -32.88 0.64 18.38
C GLU A 439 -32.85 2.05 19.00
#